data_e81e9ead3b5ceac15869c4098506289a
#
_entry.id   e81e9ead3b5ceac15869c4098506289a
#
_cell.length_a   1.000
_cell.length_b   1.000
_cell.length_c   1.000
_cell.angle_alpha   90.00
_cell.angle_beta   90.00
_cell.angle_gamma   90.00
#
_symmetry.space_group_name_H-M   'P 1'
#
loop_
_entity.id
_entity.type
_entity.pdbx_description
1 polymer ?
#
loop_
_entity_poly.entity_id
_entity_poly.type
_entity_poly.pdbx_seq_one_letter_code
_entity_poly.pdbx_strand_id
1 'polypeptide(L)'
;MFLLTVNKPRQLIYFSYIGHVGVEDLQRQSGDLGSLLAELPAGFRLLADLSRLESMDIDCVPEIGKVMELLERHQVGLIVRVVPDPGKDIGFNIIAAFHYKNRPHTATCETMEQAARLLSL
;
A
#
# COMPACT_ATOMS: atom_id res chain seq x y z
N MET A 1 -12.77 -1.87 -3.52
CA MET A 1 -12.05 -2.62 -4.59
C MET A 1 -10.56 -2.32 -4.51
N PHE A 2 -9.73 -3.29 -4.79
CA PHE A 2 -8.29 -3.08 -4.86
C PHE A 2 -7.71 -3.79 -6.08
N LEU A 3 -6.57 -3.29 -6.55
CA LEU A 3 -5.75 -3.92 -7.58
C LEU A 3 -4.40 -4.27 -6.95
N LEU A 4 -3.86 -5.43 -7.31
CA LEU A 4 -2.58 -5.89 -6.81
C LEU A 4 -1.83 -6.56 -7.95
N THR A 5 -0.67 -6.02 -8.31
CA THR A 5 0.16 -6.56 -9.38
C THR A 5 1.63 -6.59 -8.96
N VAL A 6 2.42 -7.40 -9.65
CA VAL A 6 3.85 -7.50 -9.41
C VAL A 6 4.63 -7.35 -10.71
N ASN A 7 5.69 -6.57 -10.65
CA ASN A 7 6.67 -6.46 -11.73
C ASN A 7 7.96 -7.11 -11.22
N LYS A 8 8.16 -8.37 -11.57
CA LYS A 8 9.31 -9.14 -11.07
C LYS A 8 10.66 -8.59 -11.51
N PRO A 9 10.85 -8.21 -12.79
CA PRO A 9 12.13 -7.63 -13.22
C PRO A 9 12.53 -6.37 -12.44
N ARG A 10 11.56 -5.58 -12.02
CA ARG A 10 11.81 -4.36 -11.25
C ARG A 10 11.70 -4.58 -9.75
N GLN A 11 11.36 -5.79 -9.32
CA GLN A 11 11.14 -6.12 -7.90
C GLN A 11 10.19 -5.13 -7.24
N LEU A 12 9.06 -4.89 -7.91
CA LEU A 12 8.09 -3.88 -7.51
C LEU A 12 6.71 -4.49 -7.38
N ILE A 13 6.08 -4.31 -6.23
CA ILE A 13 4.67 -4.58 -6.04
C ILE A 13 3.92 -3.26 -6.17
N TYR A 14 2.83 -3.29 -6.92
CA TYR A 14 1.91 -2.18 -7.03
C TYR A 14 0.56 -2.59 -6.48
N PHE A 15 -0.01 -1.79 -5.58
CA PHE A 15 -1.41 -1.93 -5.24
C PHE A 15 -2.12 -0.58 -5.22
N SER A 16 -3.43 -0.63 -5.51
CA SER A 16 -4.28 0.55 -5.53
C SER A 16 -5.60 0.22 -4.86
N TYR A 17 -6.05 1.12 -4.01
CA TYR A 17 -7.39 1.07 -3.46
C TYR A 17 -8.29 2.02 -4.25
N ILE A 18 -9.44 1.50 -4.69
CA ILE A 18 -10.33 2.23 -5.61
C ILE A 18 -11.74 2.30 -5.03
N GLY A 19 -12.29 3.50 -4.97
CA GLY A 19 -13.65 3.72 -4.49
C GLY A 19 -13.78 3.40 -3.01
N HIS A 20 -14.81 2.65 -2.65
CA HIS A 20 -15.01 2.19 -1.28
C HIS A 20 -14.28 0.86 -1.06
N VAL A 21 -13.55 0.76 0.05
CA VAL A 21 -12.81 -0.44 0.41
C VAL A 21 -13.33 -0.95 1.76
N GLY A 22 -13.69 -2.23 1.81
CA GLY A 22 -14.15 -2.89 3.02
C GLY A 22 -13.13 -3.91 3.54
N VAL A 23 -13.43 -4.47 4.70
CA VAL A 23 -12.56 -5.46 5.37
C VAL A 23 -12.27 -6.65 4.47
N GLU A 24 -13.26 -7.11 3.72
CA GLU A 24 -13.10 -8.28 2.86
C GLU A 24 -12.06 -8.05 1.77
N ASP A 25 -11.98 -6.82 1.23
CA ASP A 25 -10.96 -6.45 0.26
C ASP A 25 -9.56 -6.62 0.85
N LEU A 26 -9.35 -6.14 2.07
CA LEU A 26 -8.05 -6.22 2.73
C LEU A 26 -7.67 -7.64 3.12
N GLN A 27 -8.65 -8.45 3.50
CA GLN A 27 -8.42 -9.85 3.81
C GLN A 27 -7.97 -10.62 2.57
N ARG A 28 -8.61 -10.37 1.43
CA ARG A 28 -8.16 -10.96 0.15
C ARG A 28 -6.79 -10.45 -0.24
N GLN A 29 -6.53 -9.16 -0.04
CA GLN A 29 -5.22 -8.57 -0.34
C GLN A 29 -4.12 -9.25 0.47
N SER A 30 -4.33 -9.48 1.76
CA SER A 30 -3.34 -10.15 2.60
C SER A 30 -3.01 -11.54 2.10
N GLY A 31 -4.02 -12.31 1.68
CA GLY A 31 -3.81 -13.64 1.14
C GLY A 31 -3.02 -13.62 -0.17
N ASP A 32 -3.43 -12.76 -1.10
CA ASP A 32 -2.78 -12.64 -2.40
C ASP A 32 -1.34 -12.11 -2.25
N LEU A 33 -1.17 -11.13 -1.36
CA LEU A 33 0.14 -10.53 -1.11
C LEU A 33 1.14 -11.55 -0.57
N GLY A 34 0.70 -12.40 0.35
CA GLY A 34 1.55 -13.46 0.90
C GLY A 34 2.12 -14.36 -0.18
N SER A 35 1.30 -14.73 -1.17
CA SER A 35 1.75 -15.55 -2.29
C SER A 35 2.75 -14.83 -3.19
N LEU A 36 2.51 -13.55 -3.46
CA LEU A 36 3.40 -12.75 -4.31
C LEU A 36 4.74 -12.48 -3.63
N LEU A 37 4.73 -12.22 -2.33
CA LEU A 37 5.95 -11.91 -1.58
C LEU A 37 6.92 -13.09 -1.55
N ALA A 38 6.40 -14.31 -1.59
CA ALA A 38 7.24 -15.51 -1.63
C ALA A 38 8.10 -15.57 -2.90
N GLU A 39 7.73 -14.84 -3.95
CA GLU A 39 8.44 -14.84 -5.23
C GLU A 39 9.43 -13.68 -5.36
N LEU A 40 9.52 -12.80 -4.37
CA LEU A 40 10.37 -11.62 -4.44
C LEU A 40 11.51 -11.69 -3.43
N PRO A 41 12.71 -11.20 -3.80
CA PRO A 41 13.82 -11.13 -2.86
C PRO A 41 13.61 -10.01 -1.84
N ALA A 42 14.31 -10.10 -0.71
CA ALA A 42 14.36 -9.01 0.26
C ALA A 42 14.83 -7.72 -0.41
N GLY A 43 14.33 -6.59 0.05
CA GLY A 43 14.66 -5.31 -0.55
C GLY A 43 13.74 -4.89 -1.70
N PHE A 44 12.70 -5.68 -1.99
CA PHE A 44 11.71 -5.30 -3.00
C PHE A 44 11.05 -3.96 -2.65
N ARG A 45 10.40 -3.36 -3.64
CA ARG A 45 9.76 -2.05 -3.48
C ARG A 45 8.25 -2.17 -3.60
N LEU A 46 7.57 -1.24 -2.98
CA LEU A 46 6.11 -1.19 -2.99
C LEU A 46 5.64 0.20 -3.42
N LEU A 47 4.71 0.23 -4.37
CA LEU A 47 3.97 1.43 -4.73
C LEU A 47 2.53 1.25 -4.27
N ALA A 48 2.12 2.05 -3.32
CA ALA A 48 0.76 2.05 -2.78
C ALA A 48 0.02 3.30 -3.29
N ASP A 49 -0.87 3.09 -4.24
CA ASP A 49 -1.65 4.19 -4.82
C ASP A 49 -2.99 4.31 -4.09
N LEU A 50 -3.11 5.33 -3.28
CA LEU A 50 -4.33 5.65 -2.54
C LEU A 50 -5.09 6.81 -3.18
N SER A 51 -4.66 7.29 -4.34
CA SER A 51 -5.26 8.48 -4.97
C SER A 51 -6.70 8.26 -5.40
N ARG A 52 -7.11 7.02 -5.65
CA ARG A 52 -8.48 6.67 -6.05
C ARG A 52 -9.34 6.18 -4.90
N LEU A 53 -8.80 6.14 -3.70
CA LEU A 53 -9.54 5.75 -2.51
C LEU A 53 -10.54 6.85 -2.14
N GLU A 54 -11.82 6.52 -2.11
CA GLU A 54 -12.88 7.46 -1.78
C GLU A 54 -13.35 7.31 -0.34
N SER A 55 -13.46 6.08 0.13
CA SER A 55 -13.88 5.79 1.50
C SER A 55 -13.41 4.40 1.92
N MET A 56 -13.34 4.17 3.22
CA MET A 56 -12.92 2.89 3.78
C MET A 56 -13.60 2.69 5.13
N ASP A 57 -14.05 1.46 5.40
CA ASP A 57 -14.63 1.13 6.70
C ASP A 57 -13.58 1.21 7.80
N ILE A 58 -13.97 1.74 8.96
CA ILE A 58 -13.05 1.89 10.10
C ILE A 58 -12.49 0.52 10.55
N ASP A 59 -13.23 -0.54 10.36
CA ASP A 59 -12.79 -1.89 10.70
C ASP A 59 -11.61 -2.37 9.85
N CYS A 60 -11.29 -1.64 8.79
CA CYS A 60 -10.11 -1.92 7.97
C CYS A 60 -8.79 -1.58 8.68
N VAL A 61 -8.81 -0.73 9.71
CA VAL A 61 -7.57 -0.29 10.38
C VAL A 61 -6.71 -1.46 10.87
N PRO A 62 -7.26 -2.45 11.60
CA PRO A 62 -6.45 -3.61 12.00
C PRO A 62 -5.94 -4.42 10.81
N GLU A 63 -6.72 -4.51 9.75
CA GLU A 63 -6.32 -5.24 8.54
C GLU A 63 -5.18 -4.54 7.80
N ILE A 64 -5.17 -3.22 7.77
CA ILE A 64 -4.05 -2.45 7.24
C ILE A 64 -2.78 -2.78 8.02
N GLY A 65 -2.88 -2.85 9.36
CA GLY A 65 -1.76 -3.24 10.21
C GLY A 65 -1.19 -4.60 9.84
N LYS A 66 -2.05 -5.58 9.53
CA LYS A 66 -1.61 -6.92 9.11
C LYS A 66 -0.87 -6.89 7.79
N VAL A 67 -1.34 -6.09 6.83
CA VAL A 67 -0.65 -5.91 5.55
C VAL A 67 0.73 -5.32 5.78
N MET A 68 0.84 -4.32 6.63
CA MET A 68 2.11 -3.68 6.96
C MET A 68 3.09 -4.64 7.62
N GLU A 69 2.61 -5.45 8.57
CA GLU A 69 3.45 -6.47 9.22
C GLU A 69 3.96 -7.50 8.22
N LEU A 70 3.13 -7.90 7.28
CA LEU A 70 3.50 -8.86 6.26
C LEU A 70 4.63 -8.30 5.38
N LEU A 71 4.52 -7.04 4.99
CA LEU A 71 5.55 -6.37 4.20
C LEU A 71 6.87 -6.27 4.96
N GLU A 72 6.83 -5.90 6.24
CA GLU A 72 8.03 -5.83 7.08
C GLU A 72 8.68 -7.20 7.23
N ARG A 73 7.88 -8.22 7.47
CA ARG A 73 8.38 -9.59 7.64
C ARG A 73 9.15 -10.08 6.42
N HIS A 74 8.70 -9.68 5.23
CA HIS A 74 9.37 -10.04 3.98
C HIS A 74 10.43 -9.02 3.55
N GLN A 75 10.78 -8.09 4.43
CA GLN A 75 11.91 -7.17 4.27
C GLN A 75 11.76 -6.23 3.08
N VAL A 76 10.62 -5.56 3.00
CA VAL A 76 10.41 -4.51 2.01
C VAL A 76 11.47 -3.42 2.17
N GLY A 77 12.05 -2.97 1.06
CA GLY A 77 13.13 -1.98 1.07
C GLY A 77 12.65 -0.54 1.00
N LEU A 78 11.66 -0.26 0.15
CA LEU A 78 11.13 1.08 -0.03
C LEU A 78 9.63 1.01 -0.28
N ILE A 79 8.87 1.84 0.42
CA ILE A 79 7.44 2.03 0.19
C ILE A 79 7.22 3.45 -0.29
N VAL A 80 6.58 3.59 -1.44
CA VAL A 80 6.14 4.89 -1.94
C VAL A 80 4.62 4.92 -1.92
N ARG A 81 4.06 5.93 -1.25
CA ARG A 81 2.61 6.09 -1.13
C ARG A 81 2.16 7.35 -1.85
N VAL A 82 1.12 7.19 -2.66
CA VAL A 82 0.39 8.32 -3.24
C VAL A 82 -0.87 8.50 -2.41
N VAL A 83 -0.92 9.59 -1.65
CA VAL A 83 -2.00 9.81 -0.69
C VAL A 83 -3.23 10.43 -1.35
N PRO A 84 -4.44 10.14 -0.83
CA PRO A 84 -5.65 10.73 -1.36
C PRO A 84 -5.76 12.21 -1.03
N ASP A 85 -6.62 12.90 -1.78
CA ASP A 85 -6.98 14.27 -1.53
C ASP A 85 -7.57 14.41 -0.12
N PRO A 86 -7.10 15.36 0.70
CA PRO A 86 -7.67 15.60 2.03
C PRO A 86 -9.18 15.90 2.03
N GLY A 87 -9.74 16.34 0.90
CA GLY A 87 -11.16 16.58 0.77
C GLY A 87 -12.04 15.35 0.66
N LYS A 88 -11.46 14.16 0.51
CA LYS A 88 -12.23 12.91 0.42
C LYS A 88 -12.63 12.41 1.80
N ASP A 89 -13.79 11.77 1.88
CA ASP A 89 -14.34 11.27 3.14
C ASP A 89 -13.75 9.90 3.49
N ILE A 90 -12.50 9.88 3.90
CA ILE A 90 -11.80 8.63 4.21
C ILE A 90 -11.69 8.41 5.72
N GLY A 91 -11.69 9.47 6.51
CA GLY A 91 -11.55 9.39 7.95
C GLY A 91 -10.10 9.50 8.42
N PHE A 92 -9.92 10.26 9.50
CA PHE A 92 -8.59 10.56 10.04
C PHE A 92 -7.86 9.31 10.55
N ASN A 93 -8.58 8.44 11.25
CA ASN A 93 -7.97 7.22 11.81
C ASN A 93 -7.46 6.27 10.72
N ILE A 94 -8.16 6.24 9.59
CA ILE A 94 -7.77 5.40 8.47
C ILE A 94 -6.51 5.95 7.82
N ILE A 95 -6.46 7.25 7.59
CA ILE A 95 -5.25 7.88 7.05
C ILE A 95 -4.05 7.65 7.97
N ALA A 96 -4.27 7.79 9.29
CA ALA A 96 -3.21 7.55 10.26
C ALA A 96 -2.68 6.11 10.23
N ALA A 97 -3.54 5.14 9.90
CA ALA A 97 -3.15 3.73 9.82
C ALA A 97 -2.15 3.46 8.69
N PHE A 98 -2.08 4.32 7.68
CA PHE A 98 -1.12 4.18 6.59
C PHE A 98 0.26 4.78 6.92
N HIS A 99 0.42 5.37 8.10
CA HIS A 99 1.69 5.96 8.48
C HIS A 99 2.56 4.98 9.26
N TYR A 100 3.66 4.57 8.65
CA TYR A 100 4.71 3.85 9.37
C TYR A 100 5.51 4.84 10.20
N LYS A 101 5.83 4.45 11.43
CA LYS A 101 6.62 5.29 12.31
C LYS A 101 8.07 4.87 12.28
N ASN A 102 8.82 4.75 11.40
CA ASN A 102 10.26 4.49 11.44
C ASN A 102 10.75 3.32 10.60
N ARG A 103 9.89 2.54 10.01
CA ARG A 103 10.30 1.39 9.19
C ARG A 103 9.13 0.83 8.41
N PRO A 104 9.36 0.33 7.22
CA PRO A 104 10.53 0.49 6.36
C PRO A 104 10.65 1.90 5.84
N HIS A 105 11.67 2.18 5.03
CA HIS A 105 11.76 3.49 4.37
C HIS A 105 10.49 3.76 3.60
N THR A 106 9.83 4.85 3.94
CA THR A 106 8.55 5.23 3.35
C THR A 106 8.61 6.67 2.87
N ALA A 107 8.22 6.86 1.62
CA ALA A 107 8.07 8.18 1.03
C ALA A 107 6.61 8.40 0.67
N THR A 108 6.09 9.58 0.96
CA THR A 108 4.72 9.97 0.65
C THR A 108 4.74 11.08 -0.38
N CYS A 109 3.91 10.96 -1.40
CA CYS A 109 3.80 11.97 -2.45
C CYS A 109 2.34 12.20 -2.82
N GLU A 110 2.11 13.18 -3.69
CA GLU A 110 0.75 13.60 -4.05
C GLU A 110 0.32 13.05 -5.40
N THR A 111 1.25 12.71 -6.28
CA THR A 111 0.95 12.28 -7.65
C THR A 111 1.72 11.02 -8.03
N MET A 112 1.17 10.30 -9.01
CA MET A 112 1.85 9.13 -9.57
C MET A 112 3.14 9.51 -10.29
N GLU A 113 3.23 10.71 -10.85
CA GLU A 113 4.44 11.19 -11.47
C GLU A 113 5.58 11.32 -10.45
N GLN A 114 5.28 11.89 -9.29
CA GLN A 114 6.25 11.97 -8.20
C GLN A 114 6.66 10.59 -7.71
N ALA A 115 5.70 9.68 -7.60
CA ALA A 115 5.98 8.30 -7.20
C ALA A 115 6.92 7.61 -8.19
N ALA A 116 6.68 7.79 -9.49
CA ALA A 116 7.54 7.20 -10.52
C ALA A 116 8.98 7.70 -10.40
N ARG A 117 9.18 8.98 -10.11
CA ARG A 117 10.53 9.54 -9.89
C ARG A 117 11.21 8.92 -8.68
N LEU A 118 10.47 8.77 -7.57
CA LEU A 118 11.00 8.18 -6.34
C LEU A 118 11.41 6.73 -6.54
N LEU A 119 10.70 6.02 -7.40
CA LEU A 119 10.98 4.62 -7.72
C LEU A 119 11.96 4.46 -8.90
N SER A 120 12.38 5.55 -9.50
CA SER A 120 13.24 5.56 -10.70
C SER A 120 12.62 4.78 -11.87
N LEU A 121 11.35 5.00 -12.08
CA LEU A 121 10.62 4.38 -13.19
C LEU A 121 10.61 5.23 -14.45
#